data_9dbeea9263670f1c5590145202524129
#
_entry.id   9dbeea9263670f1c5590145202524129
#
_cell.length_a   1.000
_cell.length_b   1.000
_cell.length_c   1.000
_cell.angle_alpha   90.00
_cell.angle_beta   90.00
_cell.angle_gamma   90.00
#
_symmetry.space_group_name_H-M   'P 1'
#
loop_
_entity.id
_entity.type
_entity.pdbx_description
1 polymer ?
#
loop_
_entity_poly.entity_id
_entity_poly.type
_entity_poly.pdbx_seq_one_letter_code
_entity_poly.pdbx_strand_id
1 'polypeptide(L)'
;MPRTLAAIAAILALAGSASAAPLTAADILAQSPASAWRALDPNDTLYMDLPQGRVVIELAPAFAPNHAANIRALVHSGYFDDSAIVRVQDNYVVQWSAPESRKITAGHDTLKAEFDKPIGPRTKGEPPFVPLADPDTYASEVGFSGDFPAARDPKTHTTWLAHCYGMVGAGRDNDADSGGGKELYAVIGQSPRNLDRNVTLVGRVVQGMELLSALPRGPGDMGFYAKDADKTAIRKVRLAADLPVAERLALQVLKTDSPTFKALIEARRTRHDTWYRYSPERLGLCNIQVPVRVEK
;
A
#
# COMPACT_ATOMS: atom_id res chain seq x y z
N MET A 1 -15.36 41.92 78.07
CA MET A 1 -15.53 42.03 76.58
C MET A 1 -14.79 40.90 75.90
N PRO A 2 -15.43 39.85 75.39
CA PRO A 2 -14.75 38.82 74.69
C PRO A 2 -14.70 39.12 73.18
N ARG A 3 -13.51 38.95 72.60
CA ARG A 3 -13.26 39.01 71.13
C ARG A 3 -13.56 37.67 70.45
N THR A 4 -14.55 37.67 69.62
CA THR A 4 -14.85 36.53 68.73
C THR A 4 -13.92 36.55 67.54
N LEU A 5 -13.09 35.51 67.39
CA LEU A 5 -12.31 35.20 66.17
C LEU A 5 -13.21 34.45 65.21
N ALA A 6 -13.46 35.03 64.04
CA ALA A 6 -14.09 34.35 62.89
C ALA A 6 -13.02 33.62 62.07
N ALA A 7 -13.10 32.32 62.02
CA ALA A 7 -12.26 31.48 61.16
C ALA A 7 -12.87 31.44 59.75
N ILE A 8 -12.18 31.97 58.76
CA ILE A 8 -12.54 31.86 57.33
C ILE A 8 -11.93 30.55 56.82
N ALA A 9 -12.79 29.57 56.54
CA ALA A 9 -12.39 28.32 55.87
C ALA A 9 -12.33 28.57 54.36
N ALA A 10 -11.13 28.58 53.78
CA ALA A 10 -10.93 28.62 52.35
C ALA A 10 -11.14 27.21 51.75
N ILE A 11 -12.20 27.01 50.99
CA ILE A 11 -12.46 25.79 50.22
C ILE A 11 -11.64 25.90 48.95
N LEU A 12 -10.52 25.16 48.84
CA LEU A 12 -9.81 24.94 47.59
C LEU A 12 -10.63 23.95 46.76
N ALA A 13 -11.29 24.44 45.70
CA ALA A 13 -11.87 23.61 44.66
C ALA A 13 -10.74 23.04 43.82
N LEU A 14 -10.40 21.76 44.00
CA LEU A 14 -9.60 20.99 43.04
C LEU A 14 -10.43 20.77 41.76
N ALA A 15 -10.19 21.62 40.77
CA ALA A 15 -10.64 21.33 39.41
C ALA A 15 -9.84 20.13 38.88
N GLY A 16 -10.38 18.95 39.02
CA GLY A 16 -9.85 17.74 38.41
C GLY A 16 -9.91 17.89 36.88
N SER A 17 -8.77 18.02 36.23
CA SER A 17 -8.67 17.95 34.77
C SER A 17 -9.12 16.56 34.35
N ALA A 18 -10.36 16.42 33.89
CA ALA A 18 -10.80 15.19 33.22
C ALA A 18 -9.92 15.01 31.97
N SER A 19 -8.98 14.09 32.04
CA SER A 19 -8.22 13.67 30.85
C SER A 19 -9.23 13.10 29.86
N ALA A 20 -9.37 13.73 28.69
CA ALA A 20 -10.21 13.19 27.62
C ALA A 20 -9.71 11.78 27.26
N ALA A 21 -10.65 10.85 27.08
CA ALA A 21 -10.30 9.49 26.65
C ALA A 21 -9.50 9.57 25.32
N PRO A 22 -8.47 8.72 25.14
CA PRO A 22 -7.70 8.71 23.92
C PRO A 22 -8.62 8.42 22.73
N LEU A 23 -8.41 9.14 21.62
CA LEU A 23 -9.19 8.97 20.38
C LEU A 23 -8.94 7.59 19.80
N THR A 24 -10.00 6.95 19.34
CA THR A 24 -9.89 5.68 18.57
C THR A 24 -9.35 5.95 17.16
N ALA A 25 -8.87 4.91 16.49
CA ALA A 25 -8.44 5.00 15.09
C ALA A 25 -9.57 5.54 14.17
N ALA A 26 -10.82 5.17 14.45
CA ALA A 26 -12.00 5.66 13.71
C ALA A 26 -12.22 7.16 13.93
N ASP A 27 -12.12 7.64 15.18
CA ASP A 27 -12.28 9.07 15.51
C ASP A 27 -11.20 9.92 14.84
N ILE A 28 -9.94 9.44 14.85
CA ILE A 28 -8.82 10.13 14.22
C ILE A 28 -9.07 10.28 12.71
N LEU A 29 -9.54 9.24 12.04
CA LEU A 29 -9.85 9.29 10.61
C LEU A 29 -11.07 10.17 10.32
N ALA A 30 -12.11 10.10 11.13
CA ALA A 30 -13.32 10.92 10.97
C ALA A 30 -13.03 12.42 11.13
N GLN A 31 -12.10 12.78 12.01
CA GLN A 31 -11.69 14.16 12.31
C GLN A 31 -10.52 14.64 11.44
N SER A 32 -10.02 13.81 10.50
CA SER A 32 -8.85 14.13 9.68
C SER A 32 -9.12 15.31 8.75
N PRO A 33 -8.26 16.35 8.73
CA PRO A 33 -8.42 17.48 7.82
C PRO A 33 -8.16 17.05 6.36
N ALA A 34 -8.78 17.75 5.41
CA ALA A 34 -8.58 17.49 3.98
C ALA A 34 -7.08 17.54 3.58
N SER A 35 -6.30 18.42 4.21
CA SER A 35 -4.85 18.54 3.97
C SER A 35 -4.03 17.31 4.35
N ALA A 36 -4.57 16.40 5.17
CA ALA A 36 -3.92 15.13 5.51
C ALA A 36 -4.03 14.08 4.38
N TRP A 37 -4.85 14.33 3.36
CA TRP A 37 -5.11 13.42 2.26
C TRP A 37 -4.53 13.96 0.96
N ARG A 38 -4.16 13.06 0.06
CA ARG A 38 -3.81 13.40 -1.32
C ARG A 38 -4.65 12.61 -2.30
N ALA A 39 -4.98 13.21 -3.42
CA ALA A 39 -5.56 12.49 -4.55
C ALA A 39 -4.53 11.53 -5.17
N LEU A 40 -4.99 10.49 -5.82
CA LEU A 40 -4.14 9.65 -6.67
C LEU A 40 -3.75 10.43 -7.93
N ASP A 41 -2.51 10.22 -8.41
CA ASP A 41 -2.10 10.74 -9.72
C ASP A 41 -2.76 9.88 -10.81
N PRO A 42 -3.59 10.44 -11.69
CA PRO A 42 -4.25 9.67 -12.73
C PRO A 42 -3.26 9.05 -13.73
N ASN A 43 -2.04 9.59 -13.88
CA ASN A 43 -1.00 9.02 -14.74
C ASN A 43 -0.35 7.77 -14.15
N ASP A 44 -0.46 7.58 -12.84
CA ASP A 44 0.09 6.45 -12.10
C ASP A 44 -1.00 5.56 -11.48
N THR A 45 -2.26 5.76 -11.87
CA THR A 45 -3.41 4.99 -11.38
C THR A 45 -3.96 4.09 -12.48
N LEU A 46 -3.96 2.78 -12.24
CA LEU A 46 -4.53 1.77 -13.14
C LEU A 46 -5.89 1.32 -12.63
N TYR A 47 -6.82 1.16 -13.56
CA TYR A 47 -8.12 0.50 -13.35
C TYR A 47 -8.12 -0.84 -14.05
N MET A 48 -8.21 -1.92 -13.29
CA MET A 48 -8.35 -3.29 -13.80
C MET A 48 -9.78 -3.77 -13.58
N ASP A 49 -10.51 -3.99 -14.67
CA ASP A 49 -11.92 -4.36 -14.65
C ASP A 49 -12.06 -5.90 -14.67
N LEU A 50 -12.49 -6.48 -13.56
CA LEU A 50 -12.86 -7.89 -13.39
C LEU A 50 -14.38 -8.05 -13.55
N PRO A 51 -14.89 -9.29 -13.74
CA PRO A 51 -16.33 -9.55 -13.73
C PRO A 51 -17.04 -9.12 -12.46
N GLN A 52 -16.35 -9.20 -11.31
CA GLN A 52 -16.88 -8.91 -9.98
C GLN A 52 -16.77 -7.42 -9.59
N GLY A 53 -15.98 -6.62 -10.31
CA GLY A 53 -15.75 -5.21 -9.99
C GLY A 53 -14.40 -4.70 -10.43
N ARG A 54 -14.06 -3.49 -10.02
CA ARG A 54 -12.83 -2.80 -10.39
C ARG A 54 -11.79 -2.87 -9.28
N VAL A 55 -10.58 -3.27 -9.66
CA VAL A 55 -9.38 -3.14 -8.83
C VAL A 55 -8.64 -1.87 -9.25
N VAL A 56 -8.24 -1.07 -8.27
CA VAL A 56 -7.46 0.15 -8.50
C VAL A 56 -6.05 -0.05 -7.98
N ILE A 57 -5.07 0.20 -8.84
CA ILE A 57 -3.65 0.03 -8.54
C ILE A 57 -2.96 1.39 -8.68
N GLU A 58 -2.19 1.78 -7.68
CA GLU A 58 -1.32 2.95 -7.71
C GLU A 58 0.11 2.48 -8.00
N LEU A 59 0.73 2.99 -9.07
CA LEU A 59 2.13 2.73 -9.41
C LEU A 59 3.07 3.52 -8.51
N ALA A 60 4.31 3.04 -8.38
CA ALA A 60 5.36 3.62 -7.54
C ALA A 60 6.57 4.08 -8.36
N PRO A 61 6.45 5.08 -9.27
CA PRO A 61 7.55 5.51 -10.14
C PRO A 61 8.76 6.06 -9.38
N ALA A 62 8.60 6.49 -8.14
CA ALA A 62 9.71 6.90 -7.29
C ALA A 62 10.68 5.76 -6.91
N PHE A 63 10.22 4.50 -7.01
CA PHE A 63 11.02 3.30 -6.71
C PHE A 63 11.34 2.48 -7.96
N ALA A 64 10.40 2.37 -8.88
CA ALA A 64 10.53 1.59 -10.11
C ALA A 64 10.15 2.44 -11.33
N PRO A 65 10.93 3.49 -11.67
CA PRO A 65 10.59 4.42 -12.75
C PRO A 65 10.49 3.75 -14.12
N ASN A 66 11.40 2.83 -14.45
CA ASN A 66 11.40 2.15 -15.73
C ASN A 66 10.24 1.16 -15.85
N HIS A 67 9.98 0.37 -14.80
CA HIS A 67 8.82 -0.53 -14.78
C HIS A 67 7.51 0.24 -14.83
N ALA A 68 7.36 1.32 -14.06
CA ALA A 68 6.17 2.15 -14.11
C ALA A 68 5.92 2.73 -15.51
N ALA A 69 6.96 3.23 -16.17
CA ALA A 69 6.88 3.71 -17.55
C ALA A 69 6.49 2.59 -18.53
N ASN A 70 7.08 1.42 -18.38
CA ASN A 70 6.79 0.26 -19.22
C ASN A 70 5.37 -0.25 -19.04
N ILE A 71 4.90 -0.34 -17.79
CA ILE A 71 3.52 -0.76 -17.49
C ILE A 71 2.53 0.24 -18.11
N ARG A 72 2.78 1.55 -18.03
CA ARG A 72 1.94 2.54 -18.73
C ARG A 72 1.91 2.31 -20.25
N ALA A 73 3.05 2.02 -20.88
CA ALA A 73 3.11 1.73 -22.30
C ALA A 73 2.35 0.46 -22.68
N LEU A 74 2.49 -0.62 -21.88
CA LEU A 74 1.73 -1.86 -22.04
C LEU A 74 0.22 -1.63 -21.91
N VAL A 75 -0.21 -0.84 -20.92
CA VAL A 75 -1.63 -0.49 -20.72
C VAL A 75 -2.18 0.33 -21.88
N HIS A 76 -1.46 1.37 -22.34
CA HIS A 76 -1.86 2.17 -23.50
C HIS A 76 -1.99 1.36 -24.78
N SER A 77 -1.15 0.32 -24.96
CA SER A 77 -1.22 -0.57 -26.12
C SER A 77 -2.35 -1.61 -26.04
N GLY A 78 -3.11 -1.65 -24.90
CA GLY A 78 -4.13 -2.66 -24.66
C GLY A 78 -3.55 -4.05 -24.36
N TYR A 79 -2.28 -4.15 -23.96
CA TYR A 79 -1.62 -5.44 -23.71
C TYR A 79 -2.36 -6.31 -22.69
N PHE A 80 -2.97 -5.71 -21.69
CA PHE A 80 -3.71 -6.42 -20.64
C PHE A 80 -5.21 -6.56 -20.92
N ASP A 81 -5.72 -6.04 -22.04
CA ASP A 81 -7.14 -6.22 -22.40
C ASP A 81 -7.41 -7.68 -22.71
N ASP A 82 -8.55 -8.23 -22.29
CA ASP A 82 -8.90 -9.64 -22.44
C ASP A 82 -7.80 -10.61 -21.97
N SER A 83 -7.13 -10.24 -20.88
CA SER A 83 -6.17 -11.07 -20.17
C SER A 83 -6.84 -11.84 -19.02
N ALA A 84 -6.08 -12.51 -18.19
CA ALA A 84 -6.65 -13.30 -17.11
C ALA A 84 -5.77 -13.33 -15.85
N ILE A 85 -6.41 -13.58 -14.72
CA ILE A 85 -5.74 -14.09 -13.52
C ILE A 85 -5.33 -15.53 -13.82
N VAL A 86 -4.03 -15.78 -13.86
CA VAL A 86 -3.45 -17.09 -14.25
C VAL A 86 -3.05 -17.94 -13.06
N ARG A 87 -2.90 -17.30 -11.90
CA ARG A 87 -2.42 -17.95 -10.66
C ARG A 87 -3.05 -17.30 -9.44
N VAL A 88 -3.51 -18.12 -8.51
CA VAL A 88 -3.91 -17.70 -7.16
C VAL A 88 -3.33 -18.70 -6.18
N GLN A 89 -2.21 -18.35 -5.57
CA GLN A 89 -1.55 -19.18 -4.56
C GLN A 89 -2.00 -18.76 -3.17
N ASP A 90 -2.47 -19.72 -2.39
CA ASP A 90 -2.93 -19.46 -1.03
C ASP A 90 -1.83 -18.83 -0.17
N ASN A 91 -2.24 -17.87 0.66
CA ASN A 91 -1.35 -17.13 1.55
C ASN A 91 -0.11 -16.51 0.86
N TYR A 92 -0.19 -16.21 -0.45
CA TYR A 92 0.93 -15.67 -1.20
C TYR A 92 0.50 -14.58 -2.17
N VAL A 93 0.17 -14.93 -3.43
CA VAL A 93 -0.11 -13.93 -4.48
C VAL A 93 -1.28 -14.31 -5.38
N VAL A 94 -1.88 -13.30 -5.98
CA VAL A 94 -2.69 -13.37 -7.21
C VAL A 94 -1.84 -12.80 -8.34
N GLN A 95 -1.67 -13.54 -9.42
CA GLN A 95 -0.86 -13.16 -10.58
C GLN A 95 -1.70 -13.13 -11.85
N TRP A 96 -1.44 -12.16 -12.70
CA TRP A 96 -2.10 -12.02 -13.99
C TRP A 96 -1.10 -11.75 -15.11
N SER A 97 -1.48 -12.19 -16.30
CA SER A 97 -0.73 -11.97 -17.53
C SER A 97 -1.66 -11.97 -18.74
N ALA A 98 -1.20 -11.38 -19.82
CA ALA A 98 -1.82 -11.58 -21.11
C ALA A 98 -1.59 -13.03 -21.61
N PRO A 99 -2.40 -13.53 -22.60
CA PRO A 99 -2.12 -14.80 -23.24
C PRO A 99 -0.70 -14.82 -23.83
N GLU A 100 -0.01 -15.97 -23.78
CA GLU A 100 1.36 -16.12 -24.30
C GLU A 100 1.49 -15.73 -25.78
N SER A 101 0.44 -15.90 -26.56
CA SER A 101 0.41 -15.49 -27.97
C SER A 101 0.36 -13.97 -28.17
N ARG A 102 0.08 -13.20 -27.11
CA ARG A 102 -0.03 -11.74 -27.19
C ARG A 102 1.37 -11.12 -27.37
N LYS A 103 1.52 -10.39 -28.47
CA LYS A 103 2.76 -9.65 -28.74
C LYS A 103 2.75 -8.30 -28.04
N ILE A 104 3.90 -7.91 -27.52
CA ILE A 104 4.13 -6.55 -27.01
C ILE A 104 4.31 -5.64 -28.24
N THR A 105 3.43 -4.65 -28.38
CA THR A 105 3.46 -3.67 -29.48
C THR A 105 4.03 -2.33 -29.05
N ALA A 106 4.03 -2.07 -27.73
CA ALA A 106 4.64 -0.90 -27.10
C ALA A 106 5.22 -1.29 -25.75
N GLY A 107 6.38 -0.74 -25.40
CA GLY A 107 7.11 -1.11 -24.20
C GLY A 107 8.12 -2.23 -24.46
N HIS A 108 8.58 -2.85 -23.39
CA HIS A 108 9.65 -3.86 -23.36
C HIS A 108 9.19 -5.15 -22.71
N ASP A 109 9.68 -6.27 -23.19
CA ASP A 109 9.42 -7.59 -22.62
C ASP A 109 10.14 -7.78 -21.28
N THR A 110 11.39 -7.31 -21.22
CA THR A 110 12.27 -7.40 -20.05
C THR A 110 12.84 -6.01 -19.72
N LEU A 111 13.18 -5.79 -18.45
CA LEU A 111 13.81 -4.58 -17.96
C LEU A 111 14.86 -4.92 -16.91
N LYS A 112 15.87 -4.06 -16.80
CA LYS A 112 16.80 -4.14 -15.69
C LYS A 112 16.04 -4.03 -14.37
N ALA A 113 16.37 -4.91 -13.42
CA ALA A 113 15.74 -4.96 -12.12
C ALA A 113 15.84 -3.63 -11.35
N GLU A 114 14.74 -3.25 -10.70
CA GLU A 114 14.64 -2.09 -9.81
C GLU A 114 14.27 -2.58 -8.39
N PHE A 115 15.09 -3.49 -7.84
CA PHE A 115 14.83 -4.13 -6.55
C PHE A 115 15.03 -3.19 -5.37
N ASP A 116 15.95 -2.25 -5.50
CA ASP A 116 16.25 -1.19 -4.55
C ASP A 116 16.81 0.04 -5.27
N LYS A 117 16.96 1.12 -4.53
CA LYS A 117 17.62 2.33 -5.03
C LYS A 117 18.52 2.92 -3.94
N PRO A 118 19.51 3.75 -4.33
CA PRO A 118 20.32 4.47 -3.35
C PRO A 118 19.49 5.41 -2.46
N ILE A 119 19.86 5.51 -1.19
CA ILE A 119 19.44 6.61 -0.33
C ILE A 119 20.30 7.81 -0.75
N GLY A 120 19.74 8.70 -1.56
CA GLY A 120 20.41 9.91 -2.01
C GLY A 120 19.89 11.17 -1.31
N PRO A 121 20.50 12.34 -1.60
CA PRO A 121 19.88 13.60 -1.27
C PRO A 121 18.50 13.66 -1.93
N ARG A 122 17.51 14.10 -1.16
CA ARG A 122 16.13 14.22 -1.67
C ARG A 122 16.10 15.11 -2.92
N THR A 123 15.63 14.56 -4.00
CA THR A 123 15.31 15.36 -5.19
C THR A 123 14.02 16.14 -4.95
N LYS A 124 13.86 17.27 -5.64
CA LYS A 124 12.62 18.08 -5.52
C LYS A 124 11.42 17.22 -5.93
N GLY A 125 10.47 17.06 -5.00
CA GLY A 125 9.26 16.24 -5.21
C GLY A 125 9.38 14.79 -4.72
N GLU A 126 10.55 14.32 -4.32
CA GLU A 126 10.70 13.00 -3.71
C GLU A 126 10.06 13.01 -2.30
N PRO A 127 9.11 12.09 -2.01
CA PRO A 127 8.46 12.05 -0.71
C PRO A 127 9.47 11.66 0.38
N PRO A 128 9.29 12.20 1.62
CA PRO A 128 10.16 11.86 2.72
C PRO A 128 9.97 10.40 3.12
N PHE A 129 11.02 9.79 3.64
CA PHE A 129 10.86 8.57 4.42
C PHE A 129 10.40 8.91 5.82
N VAL A 130 9.29 8.33 6.23
CA VAL A 130 8.72 8.46 7.56
C VAL A 130 9.01 7.16 8.32
N PRO A 131 9.99 7.16 9.25
CA PRO A 131 10.37 5.95 9.95
C PRO A 131 9.27 5.47 10.89
N LEU A 132 9.12 4.15 10.99
CA LEU A 132 8.39 3.47 12.04
C LEU A 132 9.37 3.13 13.17
N ALA A 133 9.02 3.48 14.42
CA ALA A 133 9.90 3.26 15.56
C ALA A 133 10.02 1.79 15.97
N ASP A 134 9.12 0.94 15.48
CA ASP A 134 9.09 -0.49 15.79
C ASP A 134 10.19 -1.25 15.03
N PRO A 135 10.85 -2.23 15.67
CA PRO A 135 11.88 -3.04 15.01
C PRO A 135 11.27 -3.94 13.94
N ASP A 136 12.07 -4.23 12.90
CA ASP A 136 11.70 -5.12 11.81
C ASP A 136 12.72 -6.27 11.69
N THR A 137 12.24 -7.45 11.28
CA THR A 137 13.09 -8.64 11.15
C THR A 137 13.93 -8.63 9.87
N TYR A 138 13.48 -7.92 8.82
CA TYR A 138 14.04 -7.97 7.48
C TYR A 138 14.89 -6.75 7.12
N ALA A 139 14.80 -5.68 7.90
CA ALA A 139 15.52 -4.45 7.61
C ALA A 139 15.89 -3.70 8.89
N SER A 140 17.00 -2.95 8.84
CA SER A 140 17.45 -2.13 9.97
C SER A 140 16.54 -0.93 10.23
N GLU A 141 15.90 -0.41 9.19
CA GLU A 141 14.90 0.66 9.27
C GLU A 141 13.71 0.33 8.37
N VAL A 142 12.52 0.53 8.91
CA VAL A 142 11.26 0.40 8.15
C VAL A 142 10.38 1.61 8.38
N GLY A 143 9.47 1.85 7.44
CA GLY A 143 8.56 2.99 7.50
C GLY A 143 7.81 3.18 6.20
N PHE A 144 7.57 4.43 5.84
CA PHE A 144 6.81 4.77 4.64
C PHE A 144 7.55 5.80 3.79
N SER A 145 7.45 5.68 2.48
CA SER A 145 7.94 6.67 1.53
C SER A 145 6.90 6.85 0.43
N GLY A 146 6.39 8.08 0.26
CA GLY A 146 5.31 8.36 -0.69
C GLY A 146 4.04 7.56 -0.41
N ASP A 147 3.77 7.28 0.87
CA ASP A 147 2.65 6.47 1.36
C ASP A 147 2.74 4.97 1.00
N PHE A 148 3.88 4.50 0.53
CA PHE A 148 4.19 3.09 0.34
C PHE A 148 5.00 2.54 1.51
N PRO A 149 4.75 1.29 1.95
CA PRO A 149 5.62 0.63 2.92
C PRO A 149 7.01 0.43 2.33
N ALA A 150 8.01 0.90 3.04
CA ALA A 150 9.39 0.90 2.57
C ALA A 150 10.36 0.48 3.68
N ALA A 151 11.53 0.03 3.28
CA ALA A 151 12.60 -0.36 4.16
C ALA A 151 13.93 0.29 3.72
N ARG A 152 14.88 0.39 4.63
CA ARG A 152 16.19 0.98 4.42
C ARG A 152 17.28 0.20 5.11
N ASP A 153 18.44 0.27 4.51
CA ASP A 153 19.68 -0.10 5.15
C ASP A 153 20.69 1.08 5.05
N PRO A 154 20.87 1.86 6.12
CA PRO A 154 21.83 2.97 6.12
C PRO A 154 23.27 2.53 5.90
N LYS A 155 23.62 1.27 6.20
CA LYS A 155 25.00 0.76 6.01
C LYS A 155 25.32 0.54 4.54
N THR A 156 24.34 0.06 3.76
CA THR A 156 24.50 -0.14 2.31
C THR A 156 24.01 1.07 1.52
N HIS A 157 23.46 2.09 2.19
CA HIS A 157 22.84 3.27 1.57
C HIS A 157 21.74 2.92 0.57
N THR A 158 20.92 1.91 0.87
CA THR A 158 19.85 1.45 -0.01
C THR A 158 18.47 1.57 0.64
N THR A 159 17.45 1.78 -0.19
CA THR A 159 16.03 1.78 0.19
C THR A 159 15.22 1.01 -0.84
N TRP A 160 14.16 0.33 -0.40
CA TRP A 160 13.30 -0.50 -1.24
C TRP A 160 11.87 -0.53 -0.72
N LEU A 161 10.92 -0.94 -1.57
CA LEU A 161 9.54 -1.20 -1.17
C LEU A 161 9.45 -2.57 -0.48
N ALA A 162 8.64 -2.66 0.56
CA ALA A 162 8.44 -3.88 1.33
C ALA A 162 7.26 -4.69 0.79
N HIS A 163 7.40 -6.01 0.67
CA HIS A 163 6.36 -6.95 0.21
C HIS A 163 5.26 -7.13 1.26
N CYS A 164 4.50 -6.07 1.53
CA CYS A 164 3.32 -6.12 2.39
C CYS A 164 2.06 -6.53 1.59
N TYR A 165 0.99 -6.92 2.30
CA TYR A 165 -0.31 -7.20 1.69
C TYR A 165 -0.78 -6.07 0.78
N GLY A 166 -1.25 -6.43 -0.41
CA GLY A 166 -1.71 -5.48 -1.44
C GLY A 166 -0.59 -4.85 -2.27
N MET A 167 0.68 -5.09 -1.99
CA MET A 167 1.76 -4.63 -2.86
C MET A 167 1.76 -5.40 -4.17
N VAL A 168 2.09 -4.68 -5.27
CA VAL A 168 2.10 -5.21 -6.63
C VAL A 168 3.54 -5.30 -7.11
N GLY A 169 3.93 -6.48 -7.63
CA GLY A 169 5.26 -6.74 -8.17
C GLY A 169 5.23 -7.22 -9.62
N ALA A 170 6.35 -7.05 -10.30
CA ALA A 170 6.58 -7.58 -11.64
C ALA A 170 7.07 -9.03 -11.56
N GLY A 171 6.33 -9.96 -12.17
CA GLY A 171 6.75 -11.37 -12.30
C GLY A 171 8.05 -11.46 -13.09
N ARG A 172 8.92 -12.39 -12.71
CA ARG A 172 10.18 -12.67 -13.38
C ARG A 172 10.57 -14.14 -13.29
N ASP A 173 11.43 -14.57 -14.19
CA ASP A 173 12.13 -15.86 -14.17
C ASP A 173 13.38 -15.81 -13.26
N ASN A 174 14.30 -16.74 -13.42
CA ASN A 174 15.52 -16.82 -12.63
C ASN A 174 16.48 -15.64 -12.87
N ASP A 175 16.53 -15.12 -14.08
CA ASP A 175 17.32 -13.94 -14.40
C ASP A 175 16.69 -12.71 -13.74
N ALA A 176 17.51 -11.92 -13.04
CA ALA A 176 17.07 -10.72 -12.32
C ALA A 176 16.39 -9.70 -13.26
N ASP A 177 16.87 -9.59 -14.48
CA ASP A 177 16.44 -8.63 -15.50
C ASP A 177 15.34 -9.21 -16.44
N SER A 178 14.78 -10.38 -16.15
CA SER A 178 13.74 -11.02 -16.97
C SER A 178 12.34 -10.43 -16.79
N GLY A 179 12.08 -9.72 -15.72
CA GLY A 179 10.78 -9.08 -15.45
C GLY A 179 10.67 -7.71 -16.10
N GLY A 180 9.66 -7.48 -16.93
CA GLY A 180 9.38 -6.18 -17.55
C GLY A 180 8.03 -5.58 -17.14
N GLY A 181 7.26 -6.29 -16.31
CA GLY A 181 5.90 -5.89 -15.93
C GLY A 181 4.82 -6.40 -16.89
N LYS A 182 5.15 -7.28 -17.84
CA LYS A 182 4.16 -8.00 -18.66
C LYS A 182 3.33 -9.00 -17.85
N GLU A 183 3.88 -9.45 -16.75
CA GLU A 183 3.22 -10.25 -15.71
C GLU A 183 3.29 -9.49 -14.40
N LEU A 184 2.16 -9.37 -13.75
CA LEU A 184 2.07 -8.66 -12.48
C LEU A 184 1.39 -9.55 -11.44
N TYR A 185 1.75 -9.35 -10.19
CA TYR A 185 1.07 -10.02 -9.08
C TYR A 185 0.74 -9.03 -7.97
N ALA A 186 -0.30 -9.34 -7.19
CA ALA A 186 -0.61 -8.67 -5.93
C ALA A 186 -0.46 -9.65 -4.77
N VAL A 187 0.14 -9.20 -3.67
CA VAL A 187 0.27 -9.99 -2.44
C VAL A 187 -1.09 -10.12 -1.76
N ILE A 188 -1.57 -11.34 -1.55
CA ILE A 188 -2.86 -11.64 -0.92
C ILE A 188 -2.76 -12.38 0.41
N GLY A 189 -1.55 -12.65 0.87
CA GLY A 189 -1.31 -13.42 2.09
C GLY A 189 -0.38 -12.74 3.07
N GLN A 190 0.17 -13.53 3.97
CA GLN A 190 1.19 -13.08 4.88
C GLN A 190 2.37 -12.53 4.07
N SER A 191 2.83 -11.37 4.46
CA SER A 191 3.84 -10.59 3.73
C SER A 191 5.09 -11.42 3.42
N PRO A 192 5.36 -11.70 2.14
CA PRO A 192 6.53 -12.49 1.73
C PRO A 192 7.79 -11.62 1.69
N ARG A 193 8.18 -11.09 2.86
CA ARG A 193 9.31 -10.15 3.02
C ARG A 193 10.66 -10.74 2.58
N ASN A 194 10.77 -12.06 2.46
CA ASN A 194 11.92 -12.73 1.83
C ASN A 194 12.08 -12.40 0.35
N LEU A 195 11.05 -11.86 -0.31
CA LEU A 195 11.12 -11.33 -1.67
C LEU A 195 11.64 -9.88 -1.74
N ASP A 196 11.76 -9.19 -0.62
CA ASP A 196 12.37 -7.86 -0.57
C ASP A 196 13.74 -7.88 -1.23
N ARG A 197 13.98 -6.96 -2.16
CA ARG A 197 15.20 -6.85 -2.97
C ARG A 197 15.48 -8.06 -3.90
N ASN A 198 14.47 -8.89 -4.13
CA ASN A 198 14.53 -10.02 -5.06
C ASN A 198 13.53 -9.90 -6.21
N VAL A 199 12.51 -9.06 -6.07
CA VAL A 199 11.52 -8.78 -7.12
C VAL A 199 11.21 -7.29 -7.11
N THR A 200 11.07 -6.71 -8.30
CA THR A 200 10.69 -5.30 -8.44
C THR A 200 9.23 -5.10 -8.02
N LEU A 201 9.01 -4.35 -6.95
CA LEU A 201 7.69 -3.84 -6.59
C LEU A 201 7.39 -2.57 -7.39
N VAL A 202 6.27 -2.57 -8.08
CA VAL A 202 5.89 -1.52 -9.02
C VAL A 202 4.75 -0.63 -8.51
N GLY A 203 4.09 -1.03 -7.41
CA GLY A 203 2.94 -0.30 -6.89
C GLY A 203 2.20 -1.04 -5.79
N ARG A 204 0.95 -0.66 -5.59
CA ARG A 204 0.03 -1.31 -4.64
C ARG A 204 -1.41 -1.23 -5.11
N VAL A 205 -2.24 -2.15 -4.65
CA VAL A 205 -3.69 -2.07 -4.76
C VAL A 205 -4.21 -1.09 -3.71
N VAL A 206 -4.99 -0.11 -4.12
CA VAL A 206 -5.61 0.89 -3.24
C VAL A 206 -7.11 0.65 -3.03
N GLN A 207 -7.75 -0.09 -3.93
CA GLN A 207 -9.15 -0.52 -3.84
C GLN A 207 -9.34 -1.85 -4.58
N GLY A 208 -10.23 -2.71 -4.08
CA GLY A 208 -10.59 -3.98 -4.74
C GLY A 208 -9.73 -5.17 -4.29
N MET A 209 -8.99 -5.08 -3.18
CA MET A 209 -8.24 -6.21 -2.62
C MET A 209 -9.16 -7.38 -2.23
N GLU A 210 -10.38 -7.09 -1.78
CA GLU A 210 -11.40 -8.09 -1.47
C GLU A 210 -11.78 -8.93 -2.70
N LEU A 211 -11.76 -8.33 -3.89
CA LEU A 211 -12.03 -9.03 -5.15
C LEU A 211 -10.90 -10.02 -5.48
N LEU A 212 -9.65 -9.62 -5.26
CA LEU A 212 -8.48 -10.46 -5.52
C LEU A 212 -8.33 -11.58 -4.49
N SER A 213 -8.47 -11.24 -3.21
CA SER A 213 -8.27 -12.21 -2.12
C SER A 213 -9.38 -13.27 -2.04
N ALA A 214 -10.58 -12.98 -2.57
CA ALA A 214 -11.71 -13.91 -2.61
C ALA A 214 -11.67 -14.89 -3.81
N LEU A 215 -10.73 -14.73 -4.74
CA LEU A 215 -10.63 -15.62 -5.90
C LEU A 215 -10.33 -17.07 -5.48
N PRO A 216 -10.90 -18.06 -6.17
CA PRO A 216 -10.58 -19.45 -5.94
C PRO A 216 -9.08 -19.69 -6.05
N ARG A 217 -8.52 -20.54 -5.20
CA ARG A 217 -7.10 -20.92 -5.28
C ARG A 217 -6.89 -21.85 -6.48
N GLY A 218 -5.81 -21.61 -7.24
CA GLY A 218 -5.48 -22.49 -8.37
C GLY A 218 -5.08 -23.88 -7.89
N PRO A 219 -5.60 -24.94 -8.51
CA PRO A 219 -5.37 -26.31 -8.06
C PRO A 219 -4.00 -26.89 -8.48
N GLY A 220 -3.32 -26.24 -9.42
CA GLY A 220 -2.02 -26.66 -9.92
C GLY A 220 -0.85 -26.24 -9.03
N ASP A 221 0.34 -26.68 -9.42
CA ASP A 221 1.58 -26.30 -8.73
C ASP A 221 1.69 -24.79 -8.57
N MET A 222 2.12 -24.36 -7.41
CA MET A 222 2.24 -22.94 -7.04
C MET A 222 0.94 -22.13 -7.22
N GLY A 223 -0.24 -22.78 -7.32
CA GLY A 223 -1.52 -22.10 -7.46
C GLY A 223 -1.87 -21.66 -8.88
N PHE A 224 -1.23 -22.22 -9.91
CA PHE A 224 -1.62 -21.99 -11.30
C PHE A 224 -2.93 -22.68 -11.66
N TYR A 225 -3.71 -22.05 -12.53
CA TYR A 225 -4.89 -22.69 -13.12
C TYR A 225 -4.50 -23.49 -14.35
N ALA A 226 -4.89 -24.76 -14.37
CA ALA A 226 -4.59 -25.65 -15.49
C ALA A 226 -5.52 -25.44 -16.69
N LYS A 227 -6.73 -24.91 -16.48
CA LYS A 227 -7.74 -24.71 -17.52
C LYS A 227 -8.10 -23.24 -17.64
N ASP A 228 -8.24 -22.75 -18.86
CA ASP A 228 -8.66 -21.37 -19.12
C ASP A 228 -10.05 -21.06 -18.54
N ALA A 229 -10.95 -22.05 -18.49
CA ALA A 229 -12.28 -21.89 -17.91
C ALA A 229 -12.27 -21.58 -16.40
N ASP A 230 -11.19 -21.92 -15.69
CA ASP A 230 -11.05 -21.69 -14.26
C ASP A 230 -10.43 -20.30 -13.96
N LYS A 231 -9.85 -19.65 -14.97
CA LYS A 231 -9.22 -18.33 -14.85
C LYS A 231 -10.28 -17.24 -14.75
N THR A 232 -10.01 -16.24 -13.93
CA THR A 232 -10.84 -15.04 -13.89
C THR A 232 -10.41 -14.07 -15.00
N ALA A 233 -11.31 -13.72 -15.88
CA ALA A 233 -11.04 -12.80 -16.97
C ALA A 233 -10.76 -11.38 -16.45
N ILE A 234 -9.78 -10.72 -17.05
CA ILE A 234 -9.56 -9.28 -16.95
C ILE A 234 -10.10 -8.67 -18.25
N ARG A 235 -11.21 -7.96 -18.15
CA ARG A 235 -11.87 -7.38 -19.33
C ARG A 235 -11.05 -6.26 -19.94
N LYS A 236 -10.50 -5.40 -19.07
CA LYS A 236 -9.74 -4.23 -19.50
C LYS A 236 -8.83 -3.72 -18.38
N VAL A 237 -7.68 -3.15 -18.79
CA VAL A 237 -6.81 -2.37 -17.91
C VAL A 237 -6.59 -1.01 -18.56
N ARG A 238 -6.79 0.08 -17.80
CA ARG A 238 -6.65 1.46 -18.31
C ARG A 238 -5.97 2.36 -17.28
N LEU A 239 -5.25 3.36 -17.77
CA LEU A 239 -4.84 4.47 -16.93
C LEU A 239 -6.04 5.38 -16.61
N ALA A 240 -6.11 5.87 -15.39
CA ALA A 240 -7.14 6.84 -15.03
C ALA A 240 -7.02 8.13 -15.87
N ALA A 241 -5.79 8.50 -16.27
CA ALA A 241 -5.54 9.64 -17.14
C ALA A 241 -6.23 9.54 -18.50
N ASP A 242 -6.43 8.34 -19.05
CA ASP A 242 -7.06 8.11 -20.33
C ASP A 242 -8.59 8.21 -20.30
N LEU A 243 -9.16 8.33 -19.11
CA LEU A 243 -10.60 8.44 -18.93
C LEU A 243 -11.03 9.90 -18.77
N PRO A 244 -12.25 10.23 -19.22
CA PRO A 244 -12.87 11.51 -18.86
C PRO A 244 -12.86 11.73 -17.35
N VAL A 245 -12.68 12.96 -16.90
CA VAL A 245 -12.60 13.28 -15.45
C VAL A 245 -13.82 12.75 -14.69
N ALA A 246 -15.01 12.80 -15.28
CA ALA A 246 -16.25 12.32 -14.68
C ALA A 246 -16.29 10.78 -14.46
N GLU A 247 -15.44 10.01 -15.15
CA GLU A 247 -15.35 8.56 -15.00
C GLU A 247 -14.22 8.12 -14.04
N ARG A 248 -13.40 9.08 -13.58
CA ARG A 248 -12.31 8.81 -12.64
C ARG A 248 -12.86 8.66 -11.23
N LEU A 249 -12.35 7.67 -10.51
CA LEU A 249 -12.68 7.52 -9.09
C LEU A 249 -11.94 8.58 -8.29
N ALA A 250 -12.67 9.39 -7.55
CA ALA A 250 -12.12 10.42 -6.68
C ALA A 250 -11.56 9.79 -5.39
N LEU A 251 -10.49 9.01 -5.52
CA LEU A 251 -9.84 8.36 -4.39
C LEU A 251 -8.75 9.23 -3.80
N GLN A 252 -8.70 9.25 -2.48
CA GLN A 252 -7.66 9.91 -1.69
C GLN A 252 -6.96 8.93 -0.78
N VAL A 253 -5.66 9.11 -0.63
CA VAL A 253 -4.78 8.34 0.26
C VAL A 253 -4.35 9.23 1.42
N LEU A 254 -4.36 8.71 2.64
CA LEU A 254 -3.83 9.40 3.81
C LEU A 254 -2.31 9.54 3.69
N LYS A 255 -1.82 10.78 3.74
CA LYS A 255 -0.38 11.05 3.69
C LYS A 255 0.31 10.52 4.94
N THR A 256 1.33 9.69 4.77
CA THR A 256 2.05 9.06 5.89
C THR A 256 2.94 10.02 6.66
N ASP A 257 3.29 11.17 6.08
CA ASP A 257 3.98 12.27 6.74
C ASP A 257 3.04 13.22 7.50
N SER A 258 1.72 12.97 7.50
CA SER A 258 0.74 13.81 8.16
C SER A 258 0.68 13.56 9.67
N PRO A 259 0.34 14.58 10.49
CA PRO A 259 0.04 14.39 11.91
C PRO A 259 -1.09 13.38 12.16
N THR A 260 -2.08 13.32 11.27
CA THR A 260 -3.18 12.34 11.33
C THR A 260 -2.67 10.90 11.26
N PHE A 261 -1.75 10.62 10.31
CA PHE A 261 -1.19 9.27 10.20
C PHE A 261 -0.36 8.91 11.42
N LYS A 262 0.43 9.85 11.95
CA LYS A 262 1.19 9.65 13.19
C LYS A 262 0.27 9.29 14.35
N ALA A 263 -0.82 10.05 14.54
CA ALA A 263 -1.80 9.76 15.58
C ALA A 263 -2.48 8.39 15.39
N LEU A 264 -2.79 8.02 14.13
CA LEU A 264 -3.35 6.72 13.80
C LEU A 264 -2.41 5.56 14.16
N ILE A 265 -1.10 5.70 13.90
CA ILE A 265 -0.08 4.73 14.28
C ILE A 265 -0.05 4.54 15.79
N GLU A 266 -0.03 5.62 16.56
CA GLU A 266 -0.03 5.56 18.03
C GLU A 266 -1.31 4.92 18.57
N ALA A 267 -2.48 5.29 18.06
CA ALA A 267 -3.73 4.67 18.47
C ALA A 267 -3.79 3.16 18.17
N ARG A 268 -3.17 2.72 17.06
CA ARG A 268 -3.05 1.29 16.73
C ARG A 268 -1.99 0.57 17.57
N ARG A 269 -0.94 1.25 17.98
CA ARG A 269 0.13 0.69 18.82
C ARG A 269 -0.35 0.44 20.23
N THR A 270 -1.01 1.42 20.83
CA THR A 270 -1.37 1.40 22.26
C THR A 270 -2.70 0.71 22.54
N ARG A 271 -3.62 0.64 21.59
CA ARG A 271 -4.88 -0.11 21.70
C ARG A 271 -5.63 0.12 23.03
N HIS A 272 -6.16 1.32 23.24
CA HIS A 272 -6.88 1.68 24.48
C HIS A 272 -8.39 1.42 24.44
N ASP A 273 -8.93 0.80 23.39
CA ASP A 273 -10.36 0.47 23.34
C ASP A 273 -10.70 -0.73 24.25
N THR A 274 -11.96 -0.82 24.65
CA THR A 274 -12.42 -1.77 25.67
C THR A 274 -12.35 -3.24 25.20
N TRP A 275 -12.22 -3.49 23.91
CA TRP A 275 -12.13 -4.84 23.36
C TRP A 275 -10.77 -5.49 23.62
N TYR A 276 -9.69 -4.70 23.57
CA TYR A 276 -8.34 -5.21 23.79
C TYR A 276 -8.06 -5.42 25.29
N ARG A 277 -7.63 -6.63 25.64
CA ARG A 277 -7.21 -7.00 27.01
C ARG A 277 -5.72 -6.76 27.25
N TYR A 278 -4.97 -6.77 26.18
CA TYR A 278 -3.51 -6.58 26.20
C TYR A 278 -3.10 -5.75 24.98
N SER A 279 -2.31 -4.73 25.20
CA SER A 279 -1.68 -3.97 24.13
C SER A 279 -0.22 -4.42 24.00
N PRO A 280 0.23 -4.92 22.83
CA PRO A 280 1.62 -5.31 22.62
C PRO A 280 2.55 -4.10 22.51
N GLU A 281 2.02 -2.89 22.38
CA GLU A 281 2.75 -1.62 22.21
C GLU A 281 3.75 -1.64 21.04
N ARG A 282 3.49 -2.48 20.06
CA ARG A 282 4.30 -2.69 18.86
C ARG A 282 3.44 -2.84 17.61
N LEU A 283 4.00 -2.42 16.47
CA LEU A 283 3.38 -2.57 15.16
C LEU A 283 4.41 -3.09 14.16
N GLY A 284 4.10 -4.17 13.47
CA GLY A 284 4.86 -4.58 12.29
C GLY A 284 4.51 -3.68 11.09
N LEU A 285 5.49 -3.34 10.26
CA LEU A 285 5.29 -2.50 9.06
C LEU A 285 4.10 -2.97 8.23
N CYS A 286 4.04 -4.24 7.91
CA CYS A 286 3.00 -4.83 7.05
C CYS A 286 1.62 -5.00 7.73
N ASN A 287 1.52 -4.75 9.03
CA ASN A 287 0.23 -4.67 9.74
C ASN A 287 -0.40 -3.27 9.69
N ILE A 288 0.27 -2.31 9.04
CA ILE A 288 -0.18 -0.95 8.90
C ILE A 288 -0.68 -0.73 7.47
N GLN A 289 -1.98 -0.75 7.29
CA GLN A 289 -2.60 -0.34 6.04
C GLN A 289 -2.74 1.18 6.02
N VAL A 290 -2.25 1.80 4.95
CA VAL A 290 -2.45 3.23 4.71
C VAL A 290 -3.89 3.46 4.25
N PRO A 291 -4.68 4.28 4.97
CA PRO A 291 -6.08 4.49 4.66
C PRO A 291 -6.31 5.11 3.28
N VAL A 292 -7.37 4.64 2.62
CA VAL A 292 -7.89 5.18 1.37
C VAL A 292 -9.35 5.56 1.59
N ARG A 293 -9.81 6.64 0.98
CA ARG A 293 -11.21 7.07 1.01
C ARG A 293 -11.67 7.57 -0.35
N VAL A 294 -12.97 7.59 -0.56
CA VAL A 294 -13.56 8.39 -1.64
C VAL A 294 -13.61 9.84 -1.18
N GLU A 295 -13.22 10.77 -2.04
CA GLU A 295 -13.36 12.21 -1.79
C GLU A 295 -14.83 12.55 -1.58
N LYS A 296 -15.12 13.34 -0.55
CA LYS A 296 -16.50 13.74 -0.19
C LYS A 296 -16.91 14.98 -0.94
#